data_ae914499b57421d8a9b84626876f1b8a
#
_entry.id   ae914499b57421d8a9b84626876f1b8a
#
_cell.length_a   1.000
_cell.length_b   1.000
_cell.length_c   1.000
_cell.angle_alpha   90.00
_cell.angle_beta   90.00
_cell.angle_gamma   90.00
#
_symmetry.space_group_name_H-M   'P 1'
#
loop_
_entity.id
_entity.type
_entity.pdbx_description
1 polymer ?
#
loop_
_entity_poly.entity_id
_entity_poly.type
_entity_poly.pdbx_seq_one_letter_code
_entity_poly.pdbx_strand_id
1 'polypeptide(L)'
;MIVTSGTAVANLYPALIEAGLTGEKLILLTADRPPELIDCGANQAIRQPGMFASHPTHSISLPRPTQDIPARWLVSTIDHALGTLHAGGVHINCPFAEPLYGEMDDTGLSWQQRLGDWWQDDKPWLREAPRLESEKQRDWFFWRQKRGVVVAGRMSAEEGKKSHCGRKLLAGR
;
A
#
# COMPACT_ATOMS: atom_id res chain seq x y z
N MET A 1 -4.92 3.15 8.34
CA MET A 1 -4.78 3.34 9.80
C MET A 1 -3.56 4.20 10.08
N ILE A 2 -3.66 5.12 11.01
CA ILE A 2 -2.54 5.99 11.45
C ILE A 2 -2.38 5.76 12.95
N VAL A 3 -1.17 5.47 13.40
CA VAL A 3 -0.88 5.23 14.83
C VAL A 3 0.42 5.91 15.25
N THR A 4 0.53 6.14 16.55
CA THR A 4 1.76 6.62 17.21
C THR A 4 2.83 5.53 17.22
N SER A 5 4.04 5.88 17.64
CA SER A 5 5.18 4.95 17.76
C SER A 5 5.01 3.91 18.87
N GLY A 6 5.88 2.93 18.89
CA GLY A 6 5.98 1.95 19.95
C GLY A 6 5.00 0.79 19.80
N THR A 7 4.48 0.28 20.92
CA THR A 7 3.62 -0.91 20.96
C THR A 7 2.27 -0.74 20.24
N ALA A 8 1.82 0.51 19.98
CA ALA A 8 0.68 0.77 19.14
C ALA A 8 0.85 0.17 17.74
N VAL A 9 2.07 0.21 17.20
CA VAL A 9 2.40 -0.38 15.90
C VAL A 9 2.30 -1.90 15.94
N ALA A 10 2.80 -2.54 17.00
CA ALA A 10 2.74 -3.99 17.17
C ALA A 10 1.30 -4.53 17.17
N ASN A 11 0.35 -3.76 17.70
CA ASN A 11 -1.07 -4.13 17.72
C ASN A 11 -1.71 -4.19 16.32
N LEU A 12 -1.07 -3.66 15.29
CA LEU A 12 -1.57 -3.72 13.91
C LEU A 12 -1.24 -5.06 13.21
N TYR A 13 -0.37 -5.88 13.82
CA TYR A 13 0.13 -7.10 13.19
C TYR A 13 -0.98 -8.08 12.79
N PRO A 14 -1.94 -8.41 13.69
CA PRO A 14 -3.03 -9.32 13.33
C PRO A 14 -3.87 -8.80 12.15
N ALA A 15 -4.18 -7.50 12.12
CA ALA A 15 -4.97 -6.89 11.06
C ALA A 15 -4.22 -6.91 9.72
N LEU A 16 -2.90 -6.71 9.74
CA LEU A 16 -2.09 -6.77 8.54
C LEU A 16 -2.00 -8.18 7.95
N ILE A 17 -1.85 -9.20 8.81
CA ILE A 17 -1.86 -10.61 8.37
C ILE A 17 -3.21 -10.94 7.75
N GLU A 18 -4.31 -10.58 8.40
CA GLU A 18 -5.65 -10.85 7.94
C GLU A 18 -5.94 -10.16 6.61
N ALA A 19 -5.49 -8.92 6.42
CA ALA A 19 -5.60 -8.22 5.14
C ALA A 19 -4.90 -8.99 4.00
N GLY A 20 -3.73 -9.55 4.27
CA GLY A 20 -3.02 -10.40 3.31
C GLY A 20 -3.77 -11.67 2.96
N LEU A 21 -4.35 -12.35 3.96
CA LEU A 21 -5.10 -13.60 3.79
C LEU A 21 -6.45 -13.38 3.07
N THR A 22 -7.10 -12.27 3.34
CA THR A 22 -8.42 -11.96 2.81
C THR A 22 -8.39 -11.16 1.51
N GLY A 23 -7.22 -10.64 1.12
CA GLY A 23 -7.05 -9.81 -0.07
C GLY A 23 -7.56 -8.38 0.09
N GLU A 24 -7.83 -7.94 1.32
CA GLU A 24 -8.22 -6.56 1.61
C GLU A 24 -7.02 -5.63 1.52
N LYS A 25 -7.24 -4.40 1.06
CA LYS A 25 -6.19 -3.39 1.01
C LYS A 25 -6.10 -2.64 2.34
N LEU A 26 -4.91 -2.60 2.93
CA LEU A 26 -4.66 -1.95 4.20
C LEU A 26 -3.43 -1.04 4.10
N ILE A 27 -3.57 0.22 4.46
CA ILE A 27 -2.46 1.17 4.55
C ILE A 27 -2.22 1.49 6.02
N LEU A 28 -1.00 1.23 6.49
CA LEU A 28 -0.53 1.53 7.84
C LEU A 28 0.48 2.68 7.77
N LEU A 29 0.13 3.82 8.34
CA LEU A 29 1.03 4.95 8.57
C LEU A 29 1.40 4.94 10.06
N THR A 30 2.66 4.68 10.34
CA THR A 30 3.14 4.56 11.73
C THR A 30 4.16 5.66 11.99
N ALA A 31 3.87 6.54 12.95
CA ALA A 31 4.90 7.43 13.45
C ALA A 31 6.02 6.62 14.11
N ASP A 32 7.24 7.11 14.03
CA ASP A 32 8.39 6.48 14.70
C ASP A 32 9.26 7.54 15.39
N ARG A 33 10.07 7.11 16.32
CA ARG A 33 11.14 7.94 16.87
C ARG A 33 12.28 8.04 15.87
N PRO A 34 13.02 9.15 15.87
CA PRO A 34 14.15 9.29 14.96
C PRO A 34 15.28 8.30 15.34
N PRO A 35 16.14 7.92 14.38
CA PRO A 35 17.13 6.85 14.59
C PRO A 35 18.02 7.02 15.82
N GLU A 36 18.34 8.24 16.21
CA GLU A 36 19.17 8.57 17.38
C GLU A 36 18.50 8.22 18.73
N LEU A 37 17.19 8.01 18.74
CA LEU A 37 16.43 7.62 19.93
C LEU A 37 16.11 6.13 19.99
N ILE A 38 16.53 5.35 19.01
CA ILE A 38 16.33 3.91 19.02
C ILE A 38 17.43 3.24 19.87
N ASP A 39 17.04 2.29 20.71
CA ASP A 39 17.92 1.50 21.59
C ASP A 39 18.64 2.29 22.71
N CYS A 40 18.24 3.54 22.97
CA CYS A 40 18.82 4.37 24.05
C CYS A 40 17.89 4.49 25.28
N GLY A 41 16.81 3.71 25.36
CA GLY A 41 15.83 3.79 26.43
C GLY A 41 14.84 4.94 26.33
N ALA A 42 14.75 5.59 25.16
CA ALA A 42 13.77 6.63 24.92
C ALA A 42 12.33 6.10 25.06
N ASN A 43 11.46 6.96 25.58
CA ASN A 43 10.05 6.58 25.78
C ASN A 43 9.38 6.25 24.44
N GLN A 44 8.63 5.16 24.43
CA GLN A 44 7.80 4.73 23.29
C GLN A 44 8.62 4.51 22.00
N ALA A 45 9.89 4.11 22.14
CA ALA A 45 10.79 3.77 21.06
C ALA A 45 10.99 2.27 20.98
N ILE A 46 10.74 1.69 19.81
CA ILE A 46 11.01 0.28 19.50
C ILE A 46 11.60 0.18 18.08
N ARG A 47 12.12 -0.97 17.71
CA ARG A 47 12.61 -1.20 16.33
C ARG A 47 11.42 -1.48 15.41
N GLN A 48 10.86 -0.43 14.81
CA GLN A 48 9.68 -0.52 13.93
C GLN A 48 9.99 -0.92 12.47
N PRO A 49 11.09 -0.46 11.85
CA PRO A 49 11.43 -0.90 10.50
C PRO A 49 11.54 -2.42 10.40
N GLY A 50 10.77 -3.01 9.47
CA GLY A 50 10.78 -4.46 9.24
C GLY A 50 10.05 -5.31 10.29
N MET A 51 9.39 -4.73 11.29
CA MET A 51 8.74 -5.51 12.37
C MET A 51 7.62 -6.43 11.89
N PHE A 52 7.01 -6.13 10.76
CA PHE A 52 5.97 -6.96 10.15
C PHE A 52 6.51 -8.04 9.22
N ALA A 53 7.83 -8.21 9.16
CA ALA A 53 8.51 -9.20 8.33
C ALA A 53 8.03 -9.22 6.87
N SER A 54 7.60 -10.37 6.37
CA SER A 54 7.15 -10.56 4.99
C SER A 54 5.65 -10.38 4.76
N HIS A 55 4.90 -9.96 5.78
CA HIS A 55 3.43 -9.85 5.66
C HIS A 55 2.94 -8.65 4.85
N PRO A 56 3.55 -7.45 4.91
CA PRO A 56 3.16 -6.36 4.03
C PRO A 56 3.64 -6.61 2.60
N THR A 57 2.84 -6.22 1.63
CA THR A 57 3.22 -6.19 0.21
C THR A 57 4.38 -5.22 -0.02
N HIS A 58 4.33 -4.07 0.65
CA HIS A 58 5.41 -3.09 0.69
C HIS A 58 5.66 -2.64 2.13
N SER A 59 6.92 -2.57 2.51
CA SER A 59 7.36 -1.99 3.78
C SER A 59 8.37 -0.88 3.48
N ILE A 60 8.00 0.34 3.81
CA ILE A 60 8.77 1.55 3.52
C ILE A 60 9.12 2.22 4.83
N SER A 61 10.39 2.50 5.06
CA SER A 61 10.82 3.39 6.12
C SER A 61 11.25 4.70 5.49
N LEU A 62 10.48 5.75 5.72
CA LEU A 62 10.80 7.08 5.21
C LEU A 62 11.99 7.66 5.98
N PRO A 63 12.80 8.52 5.36
CA PRO A 63 13.78 9.32 6.08
C PRO A 63 13.08 10.34 6.97
N ARG A 64 13.82 10.92 7.93
CA ARG A 64 13.34 12.09 8.66
C ARG A 64 12.93 13.18 7.66
N PRO A 65 11.80 13.86 7.90
CA PRO A 65 11.38 14.95 7.03
C PRO A 65 12.37 16.12 7.15
N THR A 66 13.13 16.37 6.08
CA THR A 66 14.01 17.51 5.91
C THR A 66 13.80 18.11 4.54
N GLN A 67 14.21 19.36 4.35
CA GLN A 67 14.09 20.04 3.05
C GLN A 67 14.95 19.41 1.95
N ASP A 68 15.98 18.65 2.33
CA ASP A 68 16.85 17.94 1.38
C ASP A 68 16.15 16.75 0.72
N ILE A 69 15.07 16.24 1.33
CA ILE A 69 14.26 15.19 0.74
C ILE A 69 13.32 15.80 -0.32
N PRO A 70 13.52 15.51 -1.61
CA PRO A 70 12.67 16.10 -2.64
C PRO A 70 11.20 15.68 -2.50
N ALA A 71 10.28 16.64 -2.59
CA ALA A 71 8.83 16.36 -2.53
C ALA A 71 8.41 15.29 -3.56
N ARG A 72 8.94 15.38 -4.80
CA ARG A 72 8.67 14.38 -5.84
C ARG A 72 9.12 12.98 -5.48
N TRP A 73 10.24 12.82 -4.73
CA TRP A 73 10.68 11.52 -4.27
C TRP A 73 9.66 10.90 -3.32
N LEU A 74 9.18 11.70 -2.36
CA LEU A 74 8.18 11.23 -1.39
C LEU A 74 6.90 10.77 -2.11
N VAL A 75 6.32 11.64 -2.94
CA VAL A 75 5.05 11.30 -3.62
C VAL A 75 5.22 10.13 -4.59
N SER A 76 6.34 10.06 -5.34
CA SER A 76 6.61 8.91 -6.23
C SER A 76 6.76 7.59 -5.47
N THR A 77 7.40 7.62 -4.29
CA THR A 77 7.57 6.43 -3.44
C THR A 77 6.23 5.92 -2.93
N ILE A 78 5.36 6.82 -2.49
CA ILE A 78 4.02 6.48 -2.02
C ILE A 78 3.15 5.99 -3.18
N ASP A 79 3.13 6.69 -4.29
CA ASP A 79 2.35 6.32 -5.48
C ASP A 79 2.75 4.94 -6.02
N HIS A 80 4.05 4.63 -6.06
CA HIS A 80 4.53 3.32 -6.47
C HIS A 80 4.00 2.22 -5.54
N ALA A 81 4.12 2.41 -4.23
CA ALA A 81 3.64 1.42 -3.26
C ALA A 81 2.13 1.21 -3.32
N LEU A 82 1.36 2.28 -3.53
CA LEU A 82 -0.10 2.21 -3.63
C LEU A 82 -0.56 1.71 -5.00
N GLY A 83 0.10 2.10 -6.07
CA GLY A 83 -0.21 1.67 -7.45
C GLY A 83 -0.01 0.17 -7.66
N THR A 84 1.00 -0.40 -7.02
CA THR A 84 1.31 -1.85 -7.07
C THR A 84 0.55 -2.67 -6.03
N LEU A 85 -0.17 -2.03 -5.11
CA LEU A 85 -0.97 -2.72 -4.10
C LEU A 85 -2.26 -3.30 -4.71
N HIS A 86 -2.22 -4.54 -5.10
CA HIS A 86 -3.41 -5.26 -5.59
C HIS A 86 -4.21 -5.89 -4.44
N ALA A 87 -3.53 -6.39 -3.42
CA ALA A 87 -4.10 -7.01 -2.22
C ALA A 87 -3.10 -6.94 -1.06
N GLY A 88 -3.59 -7.08 0.17
CA GLY A 88 -2.75 -7.06 1.37
C GLY A 88 -2.43 -5.65 1.87
N GLY A 89 -1.34 -5.50 2.61
CA GLY A 89 -1.03 -4.27 3.31
C GLY A 89 0.23 -3.57 2.87
N VAL A 90 0.25 -2.25 3.00
CA VAL A 90 1.43 -1.40 2.91
C VAL A 90 1.74 -0.83 4.28
N HIS A 91 2.98 -0.97 4.73
CA HIS A 91 3.48 -0.32 5.93
C HIS A 91 4.41 0.82 5.55
N ILE A 92 4.12 2.01 6.04
CA ILE A 92 4.93 3.22 5.86
C ILE A 92 5.31 3.72 7.24
N ASN A 93 6.57 3.56 7.59
CA ASN A 93 7.15 4.01 8.85
C ASN A 93 7.69 5.43 8.69
N CYS A 94 7.24 6.34 9.54
CA CYS A 94 7.47 7.78 9.44
C CYS A 94 8.21 8.27 10.68
N PRO A 95 9.55 8.38 10.65
CA PRO A 95 10.32 8.90 11.78
C PRO A 95 10.19 10.43 11.87
N PHE A 96 9.86 10.92 13.05
CA PHE A 96 9.77 12.35 13.36
C PHE A 96 10.67 12.70 14.53
N ALA A 97 11.37 13.82 14.43
CA ALA A 97 12.15 14.38 15.51
C ALA A 97 11.45 15.61 16.11
N GLU A 98 11.75 15.90 17.36
CA GLU A 98 11.29 17.14 17.99
C GLU A 98 12.03 18.37 17.38
N PRO A 99 11.36 19.53 17.36
CA PRO A 99 10.01 19.79 17.86
C PRO A 99 8.93 19.23 16.94
N LEU A 100 7.89 18.59 17.54
CA LEU A 100 6.75 18.05 16.80
C LEU A 100 5.65 19.07 16.53
N TYR A 101 5.75 20.22 17.19
CA TYR A 101 4.80 21.33 17.09
C TYR A 101 5.54 22.58 16.68
N GLY A 102 4.93 23.36 15.83
CA GLY A 102 5.45 24.64 15.37
C GLY A 102 4.47 25.30 14.42
N GLU A 103 4.66 26.59 14.15
CA GLU A 103 3.98 27.25 13.06
C GLU A 103 4.56 26.77 11.73
N MET A 104 3.70 26.69 10.71
CA MET A 104 4.15 26.37 9.35
C MET A 104 4.97 27.54 8.83
N ASP A 105 6.23 27.32 8.61
CA ASP A 105 7.16 28.33 8.09
C ASP A 105 7.17 28.36 6.55
N ASP A 106 7.74 29.42 5.99
CA ASP A 106 7.86 29.58 4.53
C ASP A 106 8.66 28.46 3.86
N THR A 107 9.44 27.72 4.63
CA THR A 107 10.31 26.65 4.12
C THR A 107 9.48 25.39 3.75
N GLY A 108 8.46 25.07 4.55
CA GLY A 108 7.51 24.02 4.24
C GLY A 108 6.70 24.34 2.98
N LEU A 109 6.27 25.58 2.84
CA LEU A 109 5.55 26.04 1.66
C LEU A 109 6.42 25.98 0.40
N SER A 110 7.66 26.41 0.46
CA SER A 110 8.59 26.36 -0.68
C SER A 110 8.91 24.93 -1.11
N TRP A 111 8.97 23.99 -0.16
CA TRP A 111 9.13 22.57 -0.44
C TRP A 111 7.94 21.98 -1.21
N GLN A 112 6.71 22.33 -0.82
CA GLN A 112 5.48 21.93 -1.50
C GLN A 112 5.41 22.51 -2.91
N GLN A 113 5.73 23.77 -3.10
CA GLN A 113 5.68 24.47 -4.40
C GLN A 113 6.51 23.79 -5.50
N ARG A 114 7.50 22.97 -5.14
CA ARG A 114 8.30 22.20 -6.11
C ARG A 114 7.50 21.16 -6.91
N LEU A 115 6.28 20.85 -6.49
CA LEU A 115 5.34 20.00 -7.24
C LEU A 115 4.29 20.82 -8.03
N GLY A 116 4.40 22.16 -8.02
CA GLY A 116 3.46 23.05 -8.70
C GLY A 116 2.01 22.82 -8.26
N ASP A 117 1.11 22.83 -9.22
CA ASP A 117 -0.33 22.68 -8.97
C ASP A 117 -0.78 21.23 -8.69
N TRP A 118 0.16 20.25 -8.66
CA TRP A 118 -0.19 18.87 -8.41
C TRP A 118 -0.96 18.66 -7.11
N TRP A 119 -0.67 19.44 -6.06
CA TRP A 119 -1.38 19.39 -4.78
C TRP A 119 -2.88 19.70 -4.88
N GLN A 120 -3.31 20.31 -5.97
CA GLN A 120 -4.71 20.64 -6.26
C GLN A 120 -5.38 19.61 -7.18
N ASP A 121 -4.60 18.66 -7.73
CA ASP A 121 -5.10 17.60 -8.60
C ASP A 121 -5.37 16.32 -7.79
N ASP A 122 -6.46 15.62 -8.08
CA ASP A 122 -6.83 14.32 -7.49
C ASP A 122 -6.07 13.13 -8.13
N LYS A 123 -5.05 13.40 -8.94
CA LYS A 123 -4.31 12.37 -9.67
C LYS A 123 -2.99 12.05 -8.99
N PRO A 124 -2.55 10.78 -8.98
CA PRO A 124 -1.22 10.43 -8.52
C PRO A 124 -0.16 11.10 -9.37
N TRP A 125 0.99 11.44 -8.75
CA TRP A 125 2.17 11.95 -9.44
C TRP A 125 2.77 10.92 -10.38
N LEU A 126 2.89 9.67 -9.90
CA LEU A 126 3.34 8.52 -10.67
C LEU A 126 2.15 7.60 -10.98
N ARG A 127 1.92 7.33 -12.25
CA ARG A 127 0.92 6.35 -12.69
C ARG A 127 1.63 5.12 -13.22
N GLU A 128 1.26 3.97 -12.71
CA GLU A 128 1.66 2.73 -13.34
C GLU A 128 0.88 2.53 -14.64
N ALA A 129 1.60 2.10 -15.67
CA ALA A 129 0.94 1.70 -16.90
C ALA A 129 0.03 0.49 -16.61
N PRO A 130 -1.21 0.49 -17.12
CA PRO A 130 -2.06 -0.69 -17.00
C PRO A 130 -1.31 -1.89 -17.58
N ARG A 131 -1.27 -2.99 -16.83
CA ARG A 131 -0.77 -4.25 -17.37
C ARG A 131 -1.56 -4.56 -18.64
N LEU A 132 -0.87 -4.61 -19.76
CA LEU A 132 -1.50 -5.09 -20.99
C LEU A 132 -2.06 -6.47 -20.68
N GLU A 133 -3.38 -6.60 -20.68
CA GLU A 133 -4.01 -7.91 -20.58
C GLU A 133 -3.53 -8.71 -21.79
N SER A 134 -2.61 -9.64 -21.54
CA SER A 134 -2.18 -10.57 -22.57
C SER A 134 -3.41 -11.31 -23.08
N GLU A 135 -3.48 -11.50 -24.38
CA GLU A 135 -4.48 -12.18 -25.21
C GLU A 135 -5.24 -13.39 -24.55
N LYS A 136 -5.94 -13.14 -23.45
CA LYS A 136 -6.73 -14.17 -22.73
C LYS A 136 -7.91 -14.69 -23.55
N GLN A 137 -8.29 -14.00 -24.64
CA GLN A 137 -9.45 -14.40 -25.43
C GLN A 137 -9.21 -15.64 -26.32
N ARG A 138 -7.99 -15.87 -26.80
CA ARG A 138 -7.71 -17.05 -27.66
C ARG A 138 -7.79 -18.36 -26.88
N ASP A 139 -7.33 -18.38 -25.65
CA ASP A 139 -7.31 -19.59 -24.84
C ASP A 139 -8.70 -20.01 -24.38
N TRP A 140 -9.65 -19.07 -24.23
CA TRP A 140 -10.99 -19.37 -23.76
C TRP A 140 -11.75 -20.31 -24.70
N PHE A 141 -11.72 -20.08 -26.03
CA PHE A 141 -12.36 -20.96 -27.00
C PHE A 141 -11.75 -22.35 -27.04
N PHE A 142 -10.47 -22.47 -26.78
CA PHE A 142 -9.78 -23.76 -26.67
C PHE A 142 -10.20 -24.50 -25.40
N TRP A 143 -10.18 -23.83 -24.24
CA TRP A 143 -10.48 -24.44 -22.95
C TRP A 143 -11.93 -24.89 -22.82
N ARG A 144 -12.89 -24.12 -23.35
CA ARG A 144 -14.33 -24.50 -23.33
C ARG A 144 -14.66 -25.77 -24.07
N GLN A 145 -13.77 -26.26 -24.92
CA GLN A 145 -13.96 -27.54 -25.65
C GLN A 145 -13.36 -28.74 -24.89
N LYS A 146 -12.68 -28.50 -23.76
CA LYS A 146 -12.07 -29.55 -22.95
C LYS A 146 -12.93 -29.90 -21.76
N ARG A 147 -12.83 -31.16 -21.34
CA ARG A 147 -13.35 -31.53 -20.02
C ARG A 147 -12.42 -30.95 -18.95
N GLY A 148 -12.98 -30.29 -17.96
CA GLY A 148 -12.22 -29.68 -16.91
C GLY A 148 -13.04 -29.38 -15.66
N VAL A 149 -12.37 -28.94 -14.62
CA VAL A 149 -12.97 -28.48 -13.36
C VAL A 149 -12.70 -26.97 -13.25
N VAL A 150 -13.73 -26.22 -12.91
CA VAL A 150 -13.60 -24.79 -12.59
C VAL A 150 -13.51 -24.68 -11.08
N VAL A 151 -12.39 -24.15 -10.61
CA VAL A 151 -12.19 -23.80 -9.19
C VAL A 151 -12.40 -22.30 -9.04
N ALA A 152 -13.44 -21.91 -8.30
CA ALA A 152 -13.71 -20.51 -7.98
C ALA A 152 -13.30 -20.25 -6.53
N GLY A 153 -12.40 -19.27 -6.34
CA GLY A 153 -12.00 -18.76 -5.04
C GLY A 153 -12.92 -17.65 -4.53
N ARG A 154 -12.45 -16.91 -3.52
CA ARG A 154 -13.13 -15.71 -3.03
C ARG A 154 -13.18 -14.65 -4.14
N MET A 155 -14.35 -14.08 -4.36
CA MET A 155 -14.59 -13.07 -5.38
C MET A 155 -15.71 -12.13 -4.94
N SER A 156 -15.82 -10.98 -5.59
CA SER A 156 -16.95 -10.07 -5.38
C SER A 156 -18.27 -10.69 -5.86
N ALA A 157 -19.39 -10.16 -5.36
CA ALA A 157 -20.71 -10.61 -5.79
C ALA A 157 -20.93 -10.41 -7.30
N GLU A 158 -20.34 -9.38 -7.88
CA GLU A 158 -20.42 -9.10 -9.32
C GLU A 158 -19.63 -10.12 -10.15
N GLU A 159 -18.39 -10.41 -9.73
CA GLU A 159 -17.56 -11.45 -10.35
C GLU A 159 -18.19 -12.83 -10.21
N GLY A 160 -18.80 -13.13 -9.06
CA GLY A 160 -19.56 -14.36 -8.83
C GLY A 160 -20.72 -14.53 -9.79
N LYS A 161 -21.45 -13.45 -10.09
CA LYS A 161 -22.53 -13.48 -11.10
C LYS A 161 -21.97 -13.76 -12.50
N LYS A 162 -20.86 -13.12 -12.89
CA LYS A 162 -20.20 -13.35 -14.18
C LYS A 162 -19.69 -14.79 -14.31
N SER A 163 -19.07 -15.34 -13.26
CA SER A 163 -18.59 -16.73 -13.26
C SER A 163 -19.72 -17.77 -13.29
N HIS A 164 -20.86 -17.49 -12.64
CA HIS A 164 -22.05 -18.34 -12.69
C HIS A 164 -22.68 -18.35 -14.10
N CYS A 165 -22.70 -17.21 -14.78
CA CYS A 165 -23.17 -17.11 -16.15
C CYS A 165 -22.26 -17.90 -17.11
N GLY A 166 -20.93 -17.81 -16.93
CA GLY A 166 -19.96 -18.62 -17.69
C GLY A 166 -20.14 -20.13 -17.47
N ARG A 167 -20.47 -20.57 -16.24
CA ARG A 167 -20.74 -21.97 -15.93
C ARG A 167 -21.99 -22.49 -16.64
N LYS A 168 -23.07 -21.69 -16.77
CA LYS A 168 -24.28 -22.07 -17.52
C LYS A 168 -23.97 -22.24 -19.02
N LEU A 169 -23.09 -21.42 -19.58
CA LEU A 169 -22.67 -21.56 -20.98
C LEU A 169 -21.84 -22.83 -21.22
N LEU A 170 -21.16 -23.36 -20.21
CA LEU A 170 -20.38 -24.59 -20.29
C LEU A 170 -21.23 -25.85 -20.04
N ALA A 171 -22.30 -25.75 -19.24
CA ALA A 171 -23.18 -26.87 -18.88
C ALA A 171 -24.28 -27.15 -19.93
N GLY A 172 -24.42 -26.30 -20.92
CA GLY A 172 -25.46 -26.38 -21.97
C GLY A 172 -25.10 -27.25 -23.19
N ARG A 173 -24.16 -28.23 -23.03
CA ARG A 173 -23.84 -29.24 -24.04
C ARG A 173 -23.73 -30.63 -23.41
#